data_dc450c865655e077c5ccbe9e0b9ac017
#
_entry.id   dc450c865655e077c5ccbe9e0b9ac017
#
_cell.length_a   1.000
_cell.length_b   1.000
_cell.length_c   1.000
_cell.angle_alpha   90.00
_cell.angle_beta   90.00
_cell.angle_gamma   90.00
#
_symmetry.space_group_name_H-M   'P 1'
#
loop_
_entity.id
_entity.type
_entity.pdbx_description
1 polymer ?
#
loop_
_entity_poly.entity_id
_entity_poly.type
_entity_poly.pdbx_seq_one_letter_code
_entity_poly.pdbx_strand_id
1 'polypeptide(L)'
;MKPSRIAPRRWWYIMPIVFITYSLAYVDRSNFSFASAAGINDDLGITKGMSSLLGALFFLGYFFFQIPGTIYAERRSVKKLIFWCLLLWGGFASLTGVVNNIPMLVAIRFALGVVEAAVMPAMLVYISNWFTKSERSRANTFLILGNPVTVLWMSVLSGYLIESFGWREMFIF
;
A
#
# COMPACT_ATOMS: atom_id res chain seq x y z
N MET A 1 8.46 1.58 -39.00
CA MET A 1 7.22 1.70 -38.21
C MET A 1 7.22 3.10 -37.58
N LYS A 2 6.33 4.00 -38.01
CA LYS A 2 6.18 5.31 -37.35
C LYS A 2 5.66 5.08 -35.92
N PRO A 3 6.28 5.65 -34.87
CA PRO A 3 5.69 5.60 -33.56
C PRO A 3 4.32 6.30 -33.64
N SER A 4 3.25 5.56 -33.34
CA SER A 4 1.93 6.16 -33.19
C SER A 4 2.08 7.26 -32.15
N ARG A 5 1.81 8.50 -32.50
CA ARG A 5 1.73 9.64 -31.57
C ARG A 5 0.53 9.37 -30.66
N ILE A 6 0.74 8.57 -29.64
CA ILE A 6 -0.25 8.29 -28.63
C ILE A 6 -0.48 9.60 -27.90
N ALA A 7 -1.73 10.03 -27.88
CA ALA A 7 -2.14 11.31 -27.36
C ALA A 7 -1.51 11.52 -25.95
N PRO A 8 -0.68 12.55 -25.74
CA PRO A 8 -0.04 12.83 -24.44
C PRO A 8 -1.06 12.94 -23.30
N ARG A 9 -2.29 13.25 -23.63
CA ARG A 9 -3.43 13.36 -22.72
C ARG A 9 -3.62 12.14 -21.82
N ARG A 10 -3.53 10.92 -22.35
CA ARG A 10 -3.76 9.66 -21.60
C ARG A 10 -2.72 9.46 -20.48
N TRP A 11 -1.46 9.82 -20.72
CA TRP A 11 -0.42 9.77 -19.69
C TRP A 11 -0.71 10.71 -18.53
N TRP A 12 -1.16 11.92 -18.82
CA TRP A 12 -1.46 12.93 -17.81
C TRP A 12 -2.70 12.62 -16.96
N TYR A 13 -3.66 11.84 -17.49
CA TYR A 13 -4.83 11.46 -16.74
C TYR A 13 -4.66 10.14 -15.97
N ILE A 14 -3.96 9.17 -16.53
CA ILE A 14 -3.87 7.82 -15.95
C ILE A 14 -2.70 7.73 -14.98
N MET A 15 -1.52 8.19 -15.35
CA MET A 15 -0.31 7.96 -14.57
C MET A 15 -0.31 8.65 -13.20
N PRO A 16 -0.81 9.89 -13.01
CA PRO A 16 -0.91 10.47 -11.68
C PRO A 16 -1.82 9.66 -10.74
N ILE A 17 -2.96 9.17 -11.24
CA ILE A 17 -3.88 8.35 -10.44
C ILE A 17 -3.21 7.04 -10.03
N VAL A 18 -2.57 6.36 -10.97
CA VAL A 18 -1.84 5.12 -10.74
C VAL A 18 -0.71 5.33 -9.72
N PHE A 19 0.05 6.40 -9.89
CA PHE A 19 1.15 6.76 -9.00
C PHE A 19 0.67 7.06 -7.59
N ILE A 20 -0.35 7.92 -7.43
CA ILE A 20 -0.92 8.27 -6.12
C ILE A 20 -1.50 7.04 -5.44
N THR A 21 -2.28 6.23 -6.15
CA THR A 21 -2.89 5.02 -5.58
C THR A 21 -1.82 4.04 -5.07
N TYR A 22 -0.76 3.84 -5.83
CA TYR A 22 0.32 2.95 -5.44
C TYR A 22 1.17 3.54 -4.31
N SER A 23 1.41 4.84 -4.34
CA SER A 23 2.09 5.57 -3.26
C SER A 23 1.32 5.44 -1.94
N LEU A 24 0.01 5.65 -1.96
CA LEU A 24 -0.84 5.49 -0.78
C LEU A 24 -0.78 4.05 -0.24
N ALA A 25 -0.84 3.05 -1.10
CA ALA A 25 -0.72 1.65 -0.69
C ALA A 25 0.64 1.29 -0.04
N TYR A 26 1.64 2.14 -0.18
CA TYR A 26 2.96 1.94 0.43
C TYR A 26 3.13 2.67 1.76
N VAL A 27 2.23 3.60 2.08
CA VAL A 27 2.26 4.40 3.31
C VAL A 27 2.24 3.54 4.57
N ASP A 28 1.32 2.56 4.65
CA ASP A 28 1.17 1.72 5.83
C ASP A 28 2.42 0.89 6.16
N ARG A 29 3.08 0.35 5.13
CA ARG A 29 4.34 -0.41 5.30
C ARG A 29 5.42 0.47 5.93
N SER A 30 5.54 1.71 5.47
CA SER A 30 6.48 2.68 6.01
C SER A 30 6.09 3.08 7.44
N ASN A 31 4.82 3.38 7.68
CA ASN A 31 4.31 3.81 8.97
C ASN A 31 4.53 2.76 10.06
N PHE A 32 4.31 1.48 9.77
CA PHE A 32 4.56 0.44 10.76
C PHE A 32 6.04 0.35 11.15
N SER A 33 6.94 0.52 10.19
CA SER A 33 8.38 0.53 10.47
C SER A 33 8.77 1.73 11.34
N PHE A 34 8.20 2.90 11.08
CA PHE A 34 8.43 4.12 11.88
C PHE A 34 7.81 3.99 13.27
N ALA A 35 6.58 3.47 13.40
CA ALA A 35 5.96 3.22 14.70
C ALA A 35 6.72 2.19 15.53
N SER A 36 7.29 1.16 14.91
CA SER A 36 8.11 0.17 15.58
C SER A 36 9.39 0.78 16.16
N ALA A 37 9.97 1.76 15.47
CA ALA A 37 11.11 2.53 15.97
C ALA A 37 10.71 3.57 17.04
N ALA A 38 9.46 4.03 17.03
CA ALA A 38 8.95 5.11 17.87
C ALA A 38 8.22 4.66 19.15
N GLY A 39 8.26 3.35 19.48
CA GLY A 39 7.83 2.86 20.79
C GLY A 39 6.56 2.00 20.80
N ILE A 40 5.92 1.68 19.65
CA ILE A 40 4.78 0.74 19.63
C ILE A 40 5.12 -0.61 20.28
N ASN A 41 6.38 -1.04 20.16
CA ASN A 41 6.85 -2.29 20.72
C ASN A 41 6.86 -2.24 22.25
N ASP A 42 7.28 -1.13 22.81
CA ASP A 42 7.35 -0.92 24.26
C ASP A 42 5.95 -0.73 24.85
N ASP A 43 5.11 0.08 24.20
CA ASP A 43 3.74 0.34 24.64
C ASP A 43 2.86 -0.92 24.70
N LEU A 44 3.04 -1.82 23.74
CA LEU A 44 2.24 -3.05 23.63
C LEU A 44 2.96 -4.28 24.21
N GLY A 45 4.17 -4.12 24.76
CA GLY A 45 4.97 -5.21 25.27
C GLY A 45 5.38 -6.22 24.18
N ILE A 46 5.64 -5.73 22.95
CA ILE A 46 5.98 -6.56 21.81
C ILE A 46 7.47 -6.89 21.83
N THR A 47 7.80 -8.18 21.91
CA THR A 47 9.17 -8.64 21.75
C THR A 47 9.66 -8.52 20.31
N LYS A 48 10.98 -8.49 20.10
CA LYS A 48 11.56 -8.48 18.73
C LYS A 48 11.07 -9.65 17.87
N GLY A 49 10.90 -10.83 18.47
CA GLY A 49 10.35 -12.01 17.78
C GLY A 49 8.90 -11.81 17.35
N MET A 50 8.08 -11.22 18.22
CA MET A 50 6.69 -10.90 17.90
C MET A 50 6.59 -9.82 16.82
N SER A 51 7.43 -8.79 16.85
CA SER A 51 7.49 -7.76 15.80
C SER A 51 7.82 -8.37 14.43
N SER A 52 8.77 -9.30 14.39
CA SER A 52 9.07 -10.05 13.15
C SER A 52 7.89 -10.91 12.70
N LEU A 53 7.17 -11.56 13.62
CA LEU A 53 5.96 -12.34 13.32
C LEU A 53 4.85 -11.47 12.74
N LEU A 54 4.63 -10.27 13.26
CA LEU A 54 3.64 -9.32 12.73
C LEU A 54 3.94 -8.94 11.27
N GLY A 55 5.23 -8.74 10.94
CA GLY A 55 5.66 -8.56 9.56
C GLY A 55 5.40 -9.81 8.69
N ALA A 56 5.73 -11.00 9.20
CA ALA A 56 5.50 -12.26 8.49
C ALA A 56 4.01 -12.53 8.23
N LEU A 57 3.14 -12.24 9.19
CA LEU A 57 1.69 -12.41 9.05
C LEU A 57 1.09 -11.48 7.99
N PHE A 58 1.57 -10.25 7.90
CA PHE A 58 1.21 -9.36 6.81
C PHE A 58 1.56 -9.98 5.45
N PHE A 59 2.78 -10.45 5.27
CA PHE A 59 3.21 -11.09 4.02
C PHE A 59 2.51 -12.41 3.75
N LEU A 60 2.10 -13.14 4.77
CA LEU A 60 1.29 -14.36 4.61
C LEU A 60 -0.08 -14.04 4.01
N GLY A 61 -0.79 -13.04 4.55
CA GLY A 61 -2.05 -12.55 3.98
C GLY A 61 -1.85 -12.07 2.54
N TYR A 62 -0.81 -11.29 2.30
CA TYR A 62 -0.44 -10.80 0.98
C TYR A 62 -0.21 -11.94 -0.02
N PHE A 63 0.55 -12.96 0.36
CA PHE A 63 0.88 -14.10 -0.52
C PHE A 63 -0.36 -14.87 -0.98
N PHE A 64 -1.25 -15.24 -0.04
CA PHE A 64 -2.43 -16.05 -0.38
C PHE A 64 -3.48 -15.29 -1.19
N PHE A 65 -3.64 -13.99 -0.97
CA PHE A 65 -4.70 -13.21 -1.61
C PHE A 65 -4.27 -12.47 -2.87
N GLN A 66 -2.99 -12.44 -3.22
CA GLN A 66 -2.49 -11.83 -4.44
C GLN A 66 -3.07 -12.48 -5.70
N ILE A 67 -3.15 -13.82 -5.76
CA ILE A 67 -3.69 -14.54 -6.92
C ILE A 67 -5.20 -14.33 -7.07
N PRO A 68 -6.04 -14.57 -6.04
CA PRO A 68 -7.47 -14.28 -6.12
C PRO A 68 -7.77 -12.82 -6.51
N GLY A 69 -7.02 -11.87 -5.96
CA GLY A 69 -7.15 -10.45 -6.28
C GLY A 69 -6.85 -10.15 -7.75
N THR A 70 -5.80 -10.73 -8.29
CA THR A 70 -5.44 -10.59 -9.71
C THR A 70 -6.53 -11.15 -10.62
N ILE A 71 -7.04 -12.34 -10.33
CA ILE A 71 -8.12 -12.96 -11.09
C ILE A 71 -9.38 -12.09 -11.07
N TYR A 72 -9.71 -11.51 -9.92
CA TYR A 72 -10.85 -10.59 -9.82
C TYR A 72 -10.63 -9.32 -10.66
N ALA A 73 -9.42 -8.74 -10.62
CA ALA A 73 -9.06 -7.57 -11.41
C ALA A 73 -9.21 -7.81 -12.92
N GLU A 74 -8.74 -8.96 -13.40
CA GLU A 74 -8.83 -9.34 -14.81
C GLU A 74 -10.26 -9.64 -15.29
N ARG A 75 -11.03 -10.38 -14.47
CA ARG A 75 -12.36 -10.89 -14.87
C ARG A 75 -13.51 -9.94 -14.58
N ARG A 76 -13.36 -9.02 -13.66
CA ARG A 76 -14.46 -8.14 -13.20
C ARG A 76 -14.14 -6.67 -13.40
N SER A 77 -13.61 -5.98 -12.40
CA SER A 77 -13.39 -4.55 -12.46
C SER A 77 -12.24 -4.12 -11.56
N VAL A 78 -11.16 -3.68 -12.18
CA VAL A 78 -10.01 -3.07 -11.49
C VAL A 78 -10.47 -1.88 -10.63
N LYS A 79 -11.33 -1.01 -11.17
CA LYS A 79 -11.81 0.19 -10.46
C LYS A 79 -12.55 -0.14 -9.16
N LYS A 80 -13.47 -1.13 -9.21
CA LYS A 80 -14.21 -1.55 -8.01
C LYS A 80 -13.30 -2.21 -6.99
N LEU A 81 -12.38 -3.05 -7.46
CA LEU A 81 -11.41 -3.72 -6.58
C LEU A 81 -10.57 -2.70 -5.83
N ILE A 82 -9.95 -1.76 -6.55
CA ILE A 82 -9.10 -0.73 -5.95
C ILE A 82 -9.88 0.14 -4.97
N PHE A 83 -11.10 0.54 -5.32
CA PHE A 83 -11.96 1.32 -4.43
C PHE A 83 -12.17 0.62 -3.08
N TRP A 84 -12.55 -0.67 -3.10
CA TRP A 84 -12.74 -1.45 -1.87
C TRP A 84 -11.43 -1.69 -1.13
N CYS A 85 -10.35 -1.97 -1.86
CA CYS A 85 -9.03 -2.12 -1.24
C CYS A 85 -8.61 -0.85 -0.51
N LEU A 86 -8.74 0.32 -1.11
CA LEU A 86 -8.37 1.60 -0.49
C LEU A 86 -9.26 1.93 0.73
N LEU A 87 -10.56 1.66 0.64
CA LEU A 87 -11.49 1.91 1.75
C LEU A 87 -11.19 1.01 2.95
N LEU A 88 -11.06 -0.30 2.72
CA LEU A 88 -10.74 -1.27 3.76
C LEU A 88 -9.34 -1.06 4.34
N TRP A 89 -8.38 -0.75 3.46
CA TRP A 89 -7.03 -0.48 3.88
C TRP A 89 -6.94 0.76 4.78
N GLY A 90 -7.57 1.89 4.40
CA GLY A 90 -7.63 3.08 5.25
C GLY A 90 -8.28 2.79 6.61
N GLY A 91 -9.37 2.01 6.63
CA GLY A 91 -10.01 1.59 7.86
C GLY A 91 -9.11 0.74 8.77
N PHE A 92 -8.44 -0.28 8.22
CA PHE A 92 -7.51 -1.12 9.01
C PHE A 92 -6.25 -0.37 9.44
N ALA A 93 -5.73 0.52 8.60
CA ALA A 93 -4.60 1.37 8.97
C ALA A 93 -4.96 2.28 10.16
N SER A 94 -6.10 2.96 10.12
CA SER A 94 -6.57 3.79 11.24
C SER A 94 -6.84 2.97 12.51
N LEU A 95 -7.36 1.73 12.37
CA LEU A 95 -7.54 0.82 13.50
C LEU A 95 -6.21 0.44 14.17
N THR A 96 -5.09 0.49 13.46
CA THR A 96 -3.76 0.29 14.07
C THR A 96 -3.46 1.36 15.12
N GLY A 97 -3.92 2.61 14.93
CA GLY A 97 -3.73 3.70 15.89
C GLY A 97 -4.49 3.51 17.21
N VAL A 98 -5.59 2.76 17.21
CA VAL A 98 -6.42 2.52 18.42
C VAL A 98 -6.20 1.15 19.05
N VAL A 99 -5.21 0.39 18.56
CA VAL A 99 -4.90 -0.95 19.07
C VAL A 99 -4.34 -0.91 20.49
N ASN A 100 -4.86 -1.81 21.36
CA ASN A 100 -4.46 -1.90 22.76
C ASN A 100 -3.99 -3.30 23.17
N ASN A 101 -4.00 -4.25 22.25
CA ASN A 101 -3.56 -5.62 22.53
C ASN A 101 -2.97 -6.30 21.30
N ILE A 102 -2.07 -7.25 21.54
CA ILE A 102 -1.35 -8.00 20.51
C ILE A 102 -2.30 -8.80 19.58
N PRO A 103 -3.30 -9.54 20.08
CA PRO A 103 -4.20 -10.29 19.19
C PRO A 103 -4.93 -9.41 18.17
N MET A 104 -5.37 -8.22 18.58
CA MET A 104 -6.00 -7.26 17.67
C MET A 104 -5.00 -6.76 16.61
N LEU A 105 -3.77 -6.45 17.01
CA LEU A 105 -2.73 -6.04 16.08
C LEU A 105 -2.39 -7.14 15.08
N VAL A 106 -2.31 -8.40 15.51
CA VAL A 106 -2.13 -9.59 14.65
C VAL A 106 -3.23 -9.67 13.60
N ALA A 107 -4.49 -9.55 14.01
CA ALA A 107 -5.63 -9.61 13.10
C ALA A 107 -5.60 -8.47 12.07
N ILE A 108 -5.32 -7.25 12.52
CA ILE A 108 -5.21 -6.08 11.65
C ILE A 108 -4.06 -6.24 10.64
N ARG A 109 -2.89 -6.72 11.06
CA ARG A 109 -1.74 -6.94 10.18
C ARG A 109 -2.02 -7.97 9.10
N PHE A 110 -2.66 -9.07 9.45
CA PHE A 110 -3.08 -10.07 8.47
C PHE A 110 -4.12 -9.49 7.50
N ALA A 111 -5.14 -8.78 8.00
CA ALA A 111 -6.18 -8.16 7.18
C ALA A 111 -5.62 -7.11 6.22
N LEU A 112 -4.67 -6.28 6.67
CA LEU A 112 -3.95 -5.33 5.82
C LEU A 112 -3.21 -6.04 4.69
N GLY A 113 -2.50 -7.14 4.99
CA GLY A 113 -1.83 -7.96 3.98
C GLY A 113 -2.80 -8.49 2.92
N VAL A 114 -3.96 -9.00 3.34
CA VAL A 114 -5.02 -9.49 2.44
C VAL A 114 -5.54 -8.39 1.53
N VAL A 115 -5.88 -7.23 2.09
CA VAL A 115 -6.47 -6.12 1.34
C VAL A 115 -5.47 -5.50 0.36
N GLU A 116 -4.23 -5.37 0.78
CA GLU A 116 -3.17 -4.76 -0.04
C GLU A 116 -2.68 -5.68 -1.16
N ALA A 117 -2.82 -7.00 -1.01
CA ALA A 117 -2.33 -8.01 -1.95
C ALA A 117 -2.78 -7.79 -3.40
N ALA A 118 -3.98 -7.29 -3.59
CA ALA A 118 -4.58 -7.09 -4.92
C ALA A 118 -4.18 -5.78 -5.60
N VAL A 119 -3.64 -4.79 -4.87
CA VAL A 119 -3.42 -3.43 -5.40
C VAL A 119 -2.38 -3.42 -6.51
N MET A 120 -1.19 -3.97 -6.27
CA MET A 120 -0.11 -3.98 -7.28
C MET A 120 -0.51 -4.75 -8.55
N PRO A 121 -1.02 -5.99 -8.50
CA PRO A 121 -1.49 -6.69 -9.69
C PRO A 121 -2.61 -5.95 -10.41
N ALA A 122 -3.58 -5.38 -9.67
CA ALA A 122 -4.66 -4.61 -10.25
C ALA A 122 -4.15 -3.38 -11.03
N MET A 123 -3.12 -2.69 -10.52
CA MET A 123 -2.48 -1.58 -11.23
C MET A 123 -1.79 -2.04 -12.51
N LEU A 124 -1.12 -3.19 -12.49
CA LEU A 124 -0.50 -3.77 -13.70
C LEU A 124 -1.55 -4.14 -14.76
N VAL A 125 -2.67 -4.75 -14.34
CA VAL A 125 -3.81 -5.03 -15.22
C VAL A 125 -4.39 -3.71 -15.78
N TYR A 126 -4.56 -2.70 -14.94
CA TYR A 126 -5.04 -1.39 -15.37
C TYR A 126 -4.12 -0.76 -16.42
N ILE A 127 -2.82 -0.72 -16.17
CA ILE A 127 -1.82 -0.23 -17.12
C ILE A 127 -1.87 -1.03 -18.42
N SER A 128 -2.01 -2.37 -18.34
CA SER A 128 -2.08 -3.21 -19.53
C SER A 128 -3.28 -2.95 -20.42
N ASN A 129 -4.39 -2.48 -19.85
CA ASN A 129 -5.60 -2.14 -20.59
C ASN A 129 -5.53 -0.78 -21.31
N TRP A 130 -4.70 0.13 -20.80
CA TRP A 130 -4.63 1.50 -21.31
C TRP A 130 -3.40 1.80 -22.15
N PHE A 131 -2.31 1.03 -21.96
CA PHE A 131 -1.04 1.27 -22.63
C PHE A 131 -0.63 0.13 -23.57
N THR A 132 -0.03 0.50 -24.69
CA THR A 132 0.49 -0.47 -25.67
C THR A 132 1.68 -1.24 -25.10
N LYS A 133 2.01 -2.41 -25.69
CA LYS A 133 3.15 -3.24 -25.24
C LYS A 133 4.46 -2.46 -25.15
N SER A 134 4.72 -1.54 -26.08
CA SER A 134 5.91 -0.70 -26.10
C SER A 134 5.96 0.36 -25.00
N GLU A 135 4.79 0.77 -24.46
CA GLU A 135 4.69 1.79 -23.42
C GLU A 135 4.62 1.21 -22.01
N ARG A 136 4.16 -0.04 -21.87
CA ARG A 136 3.96 -0.68 -20.55
C ARG A 136 5.22 -0.69 -19.69
N SER A 137 6.40 -0.92 -20.29
CA SER A 137 7.66 -0.90 -19.55
C SER A 137 7.86 0.47 -18.88
N ARG A 138 7.67 1.56 -19.62
CA ARG A 138 7.80 2.92 -19.09
C ARG A 138 6.72 3.24 -18.05
N ALA A 139 5.47 2.81 -18.27
CA ALA A 139 4.39 3.00 -17.32
C ALA A 139 4.62 2.23 -16.02
N ASN A 140 5.11 1.00 -16.10
CA ASN A 140 5.46 0.18 -14.93
C ASN A 140 6.63 0.78 -14.15
N THR A 141 7.65 1.31 -14.82
CA THR A 141 8.75 2.02 -14.15
C THR A 141 8.20 3.22 -13.37
N PHE A 142 7.30 3.99 -13.97
CA PHE A 142 6.69 5.13 -13.30
C PHE A 142 5.82 4.71 -12.10
N LEU A 143 5.08 3.61 -12.21
CA LEU A 143 4.33 3.02 -11.09
C LEU A 143 5.27 2.68 -9.92
N ILE A 144 6.37 1.96 -10.19
CA ILE A 144 7.31 1.49 -9.17
C ILE A 144 8.04 2.66 -8.48
N LEU A 145 8.27 3.78 -9.17
CA LEU A 145 8.82 5.00 -8.57
C LEU A 145 7.95 5.57 -7.44
N GLY A 146 6.66 5.25 -7.39
CA GLY A 146 5.80 5.61 -6.26
C GLY A 146 6.34 5.12 -4.92
N ASN A 147 6.99 3.97 -4.89
CA ASN A 147 7.54 3.37 -3.68
C ASN A 147 8.66 4.22 -3.02
N PRO A 148 9.82 4.47 -3.64
CA PRO A 148 10.87 5.29 -3.02
C PRO A 148 10.43 6.74 -2.76
N VAL A 149 9.57 7.29 -3.61
CA VAL A 149 9.01 8.63 -3.39
C VAL A 149 8.15 8.66 -2.13
N THR A 150 7.32 7.62 -1.92
CA THR A 150 6.52 7.51 -0.69
C THR A 150 7.39 7.43 0.55
N VAL A 151 8.39 6.57 0.56
CA VAL A 151 9.31 6.46 1.70
C VAL A 151 9.99 7.80 2.01
N LEU A 152 10.38 8.55 0.97
CA LEU A 152 11.05 9.83 1.14
C LEU A 152 10.18 10.87 1.87
N TRP A 153 8.96 11.13 1.39
CA TRP A 153 8.12 12.15 2.03
C TRP A 153 7.47 11.64 3.32
N MET A 154 7.17 10.34 3.41
CA MET A 154 6.63 9.74 4.63
C MET A 154 7.64 9.73 5.77
N SER A 155 8.94 9.57 5.51
CA SER A 155 9.95 9.65 6.57
C SER A 155 9.94 11.00 7.28
N VAL A 156 9.74 12.09 6.52
CA VAL A 156 9.65 13.44 7.09
C VAL A 156 8.31 13.63 7.82
N LEU A 157 7.20 13.28 7.17
CA LEU A 157 5.87 13.48 7.74
C LEU A 157 5.65 12.61 8.99
N SER A 158 6.00 11.33 8.92
CA SER A 158 5.86 10.41 10.06
C SER A 158 6.76 10.82 11.22
N GLY A 159 7.98 11.27 10.94
CA GLY A 159 8.88 11.80 11.98
C GLY A 159 8.24 12.98 12.71
N TYR A 160 7.70 13.95 11.96
CA TYR A 160 7.02 15.10 12.54
C TYR A 160 5.77 14.71 13.35
N LEU A 161 4.93 13.82 12.83
CA LEU A 161 3.72 13.37 13.51
C LEU A 161 4.04 12.60 14.79
N ILE A 162 5.03 11.72 14.74
CA ILE A 162 5.46 10.95 15.92
C ILE A 162 6.03 11.86 17.01
N GLU A 163 6.86 12.83 16.65
CA GLU A 163 7.44 13.77 17.61
C GLU A 163 6.39 14.69 18.23
N SER A 164 5.40 15.12 17.45
CA SER A 164 4.37 16.08 17.90
C SER A 164 3.22 15.43 18.63
N PHE A 165 2.77 14.25 18.23
CA PHE A 165 1.52 13.63 18.69
C PHE A 165 1.68 12.16 19.14
N GLY A 166 2.76 11.50 18.78
CA GLY A 166 2.99 10.09 19.08
C GLY A 166 2.70 9.16 17.88
N TRP A 167 3.04 7.86 18.05
CA TRP A 167 2.90 6.88 16.97
C TRP A 167 1.45 6.51 16.64
N ARG A 168 0.52 6.64 17.61
CA ARG A 168 -0.90 6.29 17.43
C ARG A 168 -1.59 7.25 16.47
N GLU A 169 -1.37 8.52 16.68
CA GLU A 169 -1.92 9.61 15.89
C GLU A 169 -1.43 9.58 14.44
N MET A 170 -0.21 9.12 14.20
CA MET A 170 0.32 8.93 12.84
C MET A 170 -0.52 7.95 12.00
N PHE A 171 -1.22 6.99 12.61
CA PHE A 171 -2.12 6.06 11.89
C PHE A 171 -3.53 6.63 11.71
N ILE A 172 -3.91 7.64 12.44
CA ILE A 172 -5.25 8.24 12.41
C ILE A 172 -5.30 9.42 11.44
N PHE A 173 -4.21 10.17 11.30
CA PHE A 173 -4.05 11.30 10.39
C PHE A 173 -3.42 10.91 9.07
#